data_7709eb0b4188deffbb2fdade9c4e6813
#
_entry.id   7709eb0b4188deffbb2fdade9c4e6813
#
_cell.length_a   1.000
_cell.length_b   1.000
_cell.length_c   1.000
_cell.angle_alpha   90.00
_cell.angle_beta   90.00
_cell.angle_gamma   90.00
#
_symmetry.space_group_name_H-M   'P 1'
#
loop_
_entity.id
_entity.type
_entity.pdbx_description
1 polymer ?
#
loop_
_entity_poly.entity_id
_entity_poly.type
_entity_poly.pdbx_seq_one_letter_code
_entity_poly.pdbx_strand_id
1 'polypeptide(L)'
;SLNLKAEYLHSEIPALERVKIIRSLRLGHFDILVGINLLREGLDLPEVSLVAVLDADKQGFLRSKTSLLQVSGRAARNVNGRVILYGDKISEAMQYLIDETDRRRKIQKQYNKDNNIKPRTILKSKDEINNTTIVANKSIDKILEDSEEIELSNIDALEFKEMIKKIERKMLNYAKELKFEEAALLRDYLDKIKIEEEKKINHE
;
A
#
# COMPACT_ATOMS: atom_id res chain seq x y z
N SER A 1 24.34 -15.40 2.85
CA SER A 1 23.37 -14.31 3.06
C SER A 1 23.59 -13.27 1.95
N LEU A 2 22.55 -12.95 1.19
CA LEU A 2 22.66 -12.01 0.04
C LEU A 2 22.60 -10.53 0.46
N ASN A 3 22.58 -10.24 1.75
CA ASN A 3 22.46 -8.89 2.33
C ASN A 3 21.27 -8.04 1.79
N LEU A 4 20.23 -8.70 1.30
CA LEU A 4 19.00 -8.05 0.83
C LEU A 4 18.11 -7.72 2.02
N LYS A 5 17.62 -6.49 2.07
CA LYS A 5 16.65 -6.05 3.06
C LYS A 5 15.25 -6.35 2.55
N ALA A 6 14.46 -7.06 3.32
CA ALA A 6 13.10 -7.45 2.96
C ALA A 6 12.12 -7.11 4.09
N GLU A 7 10.95 -6.63 3.70
CA GLU A 7 9.81 -6.39 4.56
C GLU A 7 8.60 -7.16 4.04
N TYR A 8 7.64 -7.43 4.91
CA TYR A 8 6.41 -8.11 4.54
C TYR A 8 5.18 -7.28 4.85
N LEU A 9 4.12 -7.56 4.09
CA LEU A 9 2.86 -6.85 4.19
C LEU A 9 1.71 -7.86 4.19
N HIS A 10 0.87 -7.87 5.22
CA HIS A 10 -0.30 -8.75 5.34
C HIS A 10 -1.54 -7.98 5.82
N SER A 11 -2.70 -8.67 5.88
CA SER A 11 -4.00 -8.05 6.18
C SER A 11 -4.10 -7.43 7.57
N GLU A 12 -3.36 -7.97 8.55
CA GLU A 12 -3.41 -7.54 9.95
C GLU A 12 -2.56 -6.29 10.24
N ILE A 13 -1.72 -5.87 9.27
CA ILE A 13 -0.93 -4.65 9.44
C ILE A 13 -1.86 -3.44 9.36
N PRO A 14 -1.86 -2.57 10.40
CA PRO A 14 -2.65 -1.36 10.42
C PRO A 14 -2.41 -0.45 9.22
N ALA A 15 -3.42 0.31 8.78
CA ALA A 15 -3.34 1.14 7.58
C ALA A 15 -2.16 2.14 7.63
N LEU A 16 -1.92 2.77 8.78
CA LEU A 16 -0.79 3.69 8.99
C LEU A 16 0.58 3.03 8.81
N GLU A 17 0.74 1.84 9.36
CA GLU A 17 1.99 1.09 9.24
C GLU A 17 2.22 0.61 7.81
N ARG A 18 1.14 0.20 7.14
CA ARG A 18 1.16 -0.14 5.71
C ARG A 18 1.67 1.02 4.86
N VAL A 19 1.19 2.25 5.11
CA VAL A 19 1.65 3.46 4.43
C VAL A 19 3.13 3.69 4.68
N LYS A 20 3.62 3.51 5.92
CA LYS A 20 5.05 3.64 6.28
C LYS A 20 5.91 2.61 5.55
N ILE A 21 5.49 1.34 5.51
CA ILE A 21 6.20 0.25 4.80
C ILE A 21 6.30 0.59 3.31
N ILE A 22 5.19 0.95 2.67
CA ILE A 22 5.17 1.31 1.25
C ILE A 22 6.07 2.51 0.95
N ARG A 23 6.04 3.54 1.80
CA ARG A 23 6.93 4.69 1.69
C ARG A 23 8.40 4.29 1.81
N SER A 24 8.74 3.44 2.77
CA SER A 24 10.10 2.96 2.99
C SER A 24 10.61 2.16 1.80
N LEU A 25 9.77 1.34 1.15
CA LEU A 25 10.09 0.69 -0.12
C LEU A 25 10.42 1.73 -1.20
N ARG A 26 9.57 2.73 -1.39
CA ARG A 26 9.74 3.77 -2.41
C ARG A 26 10.99 4.62 -2.19
N LEU A 27 11.36 4.84 -0.94
CA LEU A 27 12.59 5.56 -0.56
C LEU A 27 13.85 4.67 -0.63
N GLY A 28 13.70 3.36 -0.88
CA GLY A 28 14.82 2.42 -0.98
C GLY A 28 15.44 2.05 0.36
N HIS A 29 14.67 2.12 1.47
CA HIS A 29 15.15 1.68 2.78
C HIS A 29 15.27 0.16 2.85
N PHE A 30 14.53 -0.55 2.01
CA PHE A 30 14.63 -1.98 1.77
C PHE A 30 14.37 -2.32 0.30
N ASP A 31 14.77 -3.52 -0.12
CA ASP A 31 14.83 -3.91 -1.53
C ASP A 31 13.62 -4.75 -1.96
N ILE A 32 13.04 -5.52 -1.03
CA ILE A 32 12.02 -6.53 -1.32
C ILE A 32 10.82 -6.33 -0.40
N LEU A 33 9.64 -6.23 -1.01
CA LEU A 33 8.38 -6.28 -0.29
C LEU A 33 7.68 -7.60 -0.60
N VAL A 34 7.44 -8.41 0.44
CA VAL A 34 6.68 -9.67 0.35
C VAL A 34 5.25 -9.37 0.77
N GLY A 35 4.29 -9.62 -0.10
CA GLY A 35 2.88 -9.32 0.20
C GLY A 35 1.95 -10.48 -0.09
N ILE A 36 0.98 -10.67 0.78
CA ILE A 36 -0.12 -11.61 0.58
C ILE A 36 -1.39 -10.78 0.33
N ASN A 37 -1.94 -10.84 -0.89
CA ASN A 37 -3.22 -10.24 -1.28
C ASN A 37 -3.33 -8.70 -1.21
N LEU A 38 -2.29 -8.00 -0.85
CA LEU A 38 -2.34 -6.58 -0.51
C LEU A 38 -1.86 -5.64 -1.60
N LEU A 39 -1.26 -6.20 -2.66
CA LEU A 39 -0.67 -5.42 -3.75
C LEU A 39 -1.61 -5.24 -4.95
N ARG A 40 -2.92 -5.47 -4.77
CA ARG A 40 -3.89 -5.45 -5.89
C ARG A 40 -4.40 -4.08 -6.26
N GLU A 41 -4.81 -3.27 -5.29
CA GLU A 41 -5.51 -2.00 -5.53
C GLU A 41 -4.80 -0.80 -4.89
N GLY A 42 -4.97 0.37 -5.50
CA GLY A 42 -4.59 1.66 -4.91
C GLY A 42 -3.11 1.99 -4.81
N LEU A 43 -2.19 1.08 -5.12
CA LEU A 43 -0.76 1.33 -4.98
C LEU A 43 -0.13 1.77 -6.30
N ASP A 44 0.42 2.97 -6.31
CA ASP A 44 1.24 3.50 -7.40
C ASP A 44 2.72 3.40 -7.04
N LEU A 45 3.40 2.38 -7.54
CA LEU A 45 4.79 2.04 -7.23
C LEU A 45 5.64 2.04 -8.51
N PRO A 46 5.93 3.20 -9.11
CA PRO A 46 6.71 3.28 -10.34
C PRO A 46 8.16 2.82 -10.17
N GLU A 47 8.64 2.78 -8.93
CA GLU A 47 9.99 2.32 -8.58
C GLU A 47 10.16 0.79 -8.69
N VAL A 48 9.05 0.03 -8.70
CA VAL A 48 9.08 -1.43 -8.79
C VAL A 48 9.56 -1.90 -10.16
N SER A 49 10.70 -2.58 -10.19
CA SER A 49 11.28 -3.16 -11.40
C SER A 49 11.02 -4.65 -11.56
N LEU A 50 10.70 -5.36 -10.48
CA LEU A 50 10.43 -6.80 -10.50
C LEU A 50 9.16 -7.12 -9.71
N VAL A 51 8.30 -7.93 -10.33
CA VAL A 51 7.19 -8.59 -9.67
C VAL A 51 7.40 -10.10 -9.79
N ALA A 52 7.47 -10.79 -8.66
CA ALA A 52 7.57 -12.24 -8.57
C ALA A 52 6.28 -12.81 -7.98
N VAL A 53 5.63 -13.72 -8.68
CA VAL A 53 4.42 -14.40 -8.22
C VAL A 53 4.76 -15.85 -7.95
N LEU A 54 4.79 -16.24 -6.67
CA LEU A 54 5.01 -17.62 -6.26
C LEU A 54 3.72 -18.43 -6.42
N ASP A 55 3.83 -19.73 -6.72
CA ASP A 55 2.70 -20.63 -6.93
C ASP A 55 1.65 -20.06 -7.90
N ALA A 56 2.11 -19.47 -9.00
CA ALA A 56 1.25 -18.79 -9.96
C ALA A 56 0.29 -19.74 -10.70
N ASP A 57 0.60 -21.02 -10.75
CA ASP A 57 -0.21 -22.09 -11.36
C ASP A 57 -1.27 -22.67 -10.43
N LYS A 58 -1.19 -22.40 -9.11
CA LYS A 58 -2.17 -22.92 -8.16
C LYS A 58 -3.53 -22.26 -8.35
N GLN A 59 -4.60 -23.00 -8.08
CA GLN A 59 -5.95 -22.46 -8.14
C GLN A 59 -6.24 -21.56 -6.94
N GLY A 60 -6.94 -20.45 -7.18
CA GLY A 60 -7.35 -19.53 -6.13
C GLY A 60 -7.75 -18.17 -6.67
N PHE A 61 -8.48 -17.41 -5.88
CA PHE A 61 -9.00 -16.08 -6.24
C PHE A 61 -7.90 -15.11 -6.72
N LEU A 62 -6.71 -15.23 -6.15
CA LEU A 62 -5.55 -14.39 -6.47
C LEU A 62 -4.75 -14.86 -7.69
N ARG A 63 -5.14 -15.97 -8.27
CA ARG A 63 -4.53 -16.55 -9.48
C ARG A 63 -5.48 -16.50 -10.67
N SER A 64 -6.54 -15.68 -10.57
CA SER A 64 -7.41 -15.39 -11.69
C SER A 64 -6.68 -14.57 -12.77
N LYS A 65 -7.16 -14.61 -14.01
CA LYS A 65 -6.66 -13.80 -15.13
C LYS A 65 -6.53 -12.32 -14.77
N THR A 66 -7.57 -11.77 -14.14
CA THR A 66 -7.61 -10.36 -13.70
C THR A 66 -6.60 -10.07 -12.60
N SER A 67 -6.52 -10.94 -11.58
CA SER A 67 -5.58 -10.75 -10.46
C SER A 67 -4.13 -10.77 -10.91
N LEU A 68 -3.76 -11.75 -11.74
CA LEU A 68 -2.40 -11.84 -12.29
C LEU A 68 -2.07 -10.61 -13.16
N LEU A 69 -3.01 -10.15 -13.99
CA LEU A 69 -2.82 -8.96 -14.82
C LEU A 69 -2.64 -7.69 -13.98
N GLN A 70 -3.41 -7.52 -12.91
CA GLN A 70 -3.30 -6.37 -12.00
C GLN A 70 -1.96 -6.34 -11.27
N VAL A 71 -1.54 -7.48 -10.70
CA VAL A 71 -0.26 -7.58 -9.98
C VAL A 71 0.91 -7.35 -10.93
N SER A 72 0.89 -7.97 -12.10
CA SER A 72 1.92 -7.81 -13.13
C SER A 72 2.01 -6.37 -13.65
N GLY A 73 0.89 -5.66 -13.71
CA GLY A 73 0.82 -4.26 -14.10
C GLY A 73 1.62 -3.31 -13.18
N ARG A 74 2.00 -3.74 -11.98
CA ARG A 74 2.84 -2.93 -11.08
C ARG A 74 4.24 -2.68 -11.64
N ALA A 75 4.81 -3.64 -12.35
CA ALA A 75 6.11 -3.47 -13.00
C ALA A 75 6.02 -2.70 -14.35
N ALA A 76 4.82 -2.42 -14.86
CA ALA A 76 4.65 -1.85 -16.20
C ALA A 76 5.10 -0.38 -16.33
N ARG A 77 5.29 0.33 -15.20
CA ARG A 77 5.75 1.73 -15.18
C ARG A 77 7.27 1.89 -15.22
N ASN A 78 7.98 0.79 -15.06
CA ASN A 78 9.45 0.76 -15.14
C ASN A 78 9.87 0.23 -16.50
N VAL A 79 10.80 0.94 -17.17
CA VAL A 79 11.35 0.52 -18.48
C VAL A 79 11.99 -0.87 -18.39
N ASN A 80 12.63 -1.18 -17.28
CA ASN A 80 13.25 -2.48 -17.01
C ASN A 80 12.30 -3.45 -16.28
N GLY A 81 10.99 -3.12 -16.24
CA GLY A 81 10.00 -3.90 -15.52
C GLY A 81 9.92 -5.34 -16.00
N ARG A 82 10.02 -6.28 -15.05
CA ARG A 82 9.94 -7.73 -15.27
C ARG A 82 8.88 -8.34 -14.37
N VAL A 83 8.25 -9.39 -14.91
CA VAL A 83 7.32 -10.23 -14.15
C VAL A 83 7.81 -11.67 -14.26
N ILE A 84 7.95 -12.34 -13.12
CA ILE A 84 8.33 -13.76 -13.04
C ILE A 84 7.17 -14.50 -12.38
N LEU A 85 6.68 -15.52 -13.07
CA LEU A 85 5.64 -16.41 -12.57
C LEU A 85 6.29 -17.74 -12.23
N TYR A 86 6.34 -18.08 -10.95
CA TYR A 86 6.82 -19.37 -10.49
C TYR A 86 5.65 -20.37 -10.42
N GLY A 87 5.82 -21.51 -11.06
CA GLY A 87 4.82 -22.58 -11.09
C GLY A 87 5.38 -23.83 -11.78
N ASP A 88 4.81 -24.98 -11.50
CA ASP A 88 5.20 -26.27 -12.10
C ASP A 88 4.66 -26.42 -13.54
N LYS A 89 3.56 -25.74 -13.84
CA LYS A 89 2.91 -25.77 -15.16
C LYS A 89 2.32 -24.40 -15.49
N ILE A 90 2.17 -24.11 -16.75
CA ILE A 90 1.48 -22.90 -17.20
C ILE A 90 -0.03 -23.14 -17.08
N SER A 91 -0.68 -22.40 -16.18
CA SER A 91 -2.15 -22.38 -16.08
C SER A 91 -2.78 -21.52 -17.15
N GLU A 92 -4.09 -21.68 -17.37
CA GLU A 92 -4.84 -20.84 -18.33
C GLU A 92 -4.74 -19.34 -17.99
N ALA A 93 -4.71 -18.99 -16.71
CA ALA A 93 -4.56 -17.61 -16.26
C ALA A 93 -3.16 -17.06 -16.54
N MET A 94 -2.12 -17.86 -16.37
CA MET A 94 -0.75 -17.49 -16.73
C MET A 94 -0.60 -17.30 -18.23
N GLN A 95 -1.14 -18.23 -19.04
CA GLN A 95 -1.09 -18.11 -20.49
C GLN A 95 -1.81 -16.84 -20.97
N TYR A 96 -3.00 -16.56 -20.43
CA TYR A 96 -3.72 -15.33 -20.73
C TYR A 96 -2.90 -14.07 -20.42
N LEU A 97 -2.22 -14.04 -19.26
CA LEU A 97 -1.35 -12.92 -18.90
C LEU A 97 -0.21 -12.74 -19.88
N ILE A 98 0.45 -13.83 -20.28
CA ILE A 98 1.56 -13.80 -21.25
C ILE A 98 1.08 -13.24 -22.58
N ASP A 99 0.01 -13.81 -23.13
CA ASP A 99 -0.53 -13.44 -24.43
C ASP A 99 -1.01 -11.98 -24.45
N GLU A 100 -1.72 -11.55 -23.41
CA GLU A 100 -2.25 -10.19 -23.32
C GLU A 100 -1.12 -9.16 -23.10
N THR A 101 -0.10 -9.50 -22.32
CA THR A 101 1.05 -8.63 -22.15
C THR A 101 1.85 -8.48 -23.43
N ASP A 102 2.03 -9.55 -24.19
CA ASP A 102 2.73 -9.51 -25.47
C ASP A 102 1.93 -8.74 -26.51
N ARG A 103 0.61 -8.91 -26.55
CA ARG A 103 -0.28 -8.13 -27.41
C ARG A 103 -0.15 -6.63 -27.13
N ARG A 104 -0.26 -6.23 -25.85
CA ARG A 104 -0.14 -4.83 -25.44
C ARG A 104 1.23 -4.26 -25.78
N ARG A 105 2.30 -5.01 -25.51
CA ARG A 105 3.69 -4.59 -25.83
C ARG A 105 3.92 -4.39 -27.33
N LYS A 106 3.37 -5.25 -28.19
CA LYS A 106 3.47 -5.10 -29.63
C LYS A 106 2.82 -3.81 -30.11
N ILE A 107 1.58 -3.54 -29.65
CA ILE A 107 0.86 -2.32 -29.99
C ILE A 107 1.62 -1.08 -29.50
N GLN A 108 2.09 -1.08 -28.24
CA GLN A 108 2.80 0.06 -27.68
C GLN A 108 4.14 0.32 -28.37
N LYS A 109 4.88 -0.74 -28.70
CA LYS A 109 6.15 -0.61 -29.45
C LYS A 109 5.92 -0.01 -30.82
N GLN A 110 4.87 -0.45 -31.52
CA GLN A 110 4.53 0.09 -32.86
C GLN A 110 4.15 1.58 -32.73
N TYR A 111 3.25 1.92 -31.79
CA TYR A 111 2.86 3.30 -31.54
C TYR A 111 4.08 4.19 -31.20
N ASN A 112 4.95 3.73 -30.33
CA ASN A 112 6.16 4.48 -29.94
C ASN A 112 7.10 4.70 -31.15
N LYS A 113 7.22 3.70 -32.01
CA LYS A 113 8.03 3.81 -33.24
C LYS A 113 7.43 4.84 -34.20
N ASP A 114 6.12 4.77 -34.44
CA ASP A 114 5.42 5.67 -35.38
C ASP A 114 5.43 7.13 -34.93
N ASN A 115 5.48 7.35 -33.60
CA ASN A 115 5.48 8.68 -32.99
C ASN A 115 6.87 9.13 -32.49
N ASN A 116 7.95 8.40 -32.76
CA ASN A 116 9.29 8.68 -32.28
C ASN A 116 9.40 8.83 -30.74
N ILE A 117 8.59 8.06 -30.00
CA ILE A 117 8.57 8.11 -28.52
C ILE A 117 9.62 7.14 -27.97
N LYS A 118 10.51 7.64 -27.13
CA LYS A 118 11.43 6.81 -26.33
C LYS A 118 10.82 6.54 -24.97
N PRO A 119 10.54 5.27 -24.62
CA PRO A 119 10.02 4.93 -23.29
C PRO A 119 10.96 5.42 -22.18
N ARG A 120 10.37 5.95 -21.11
CA ARG A 120 11.09 6.39 -19.90
C ARG A 120 10.43 5.83 -18.66
N THR A 121 11.23 5.46 -17.66
CA THR A 121 10.72 5.13 -16.34
C THR A 121 10.11 6.38 -15.71
N ILE A 122 8.94 6.24 -15.08
CA ILE A 122 8.35 7.29 -14.27
C ILE A 122 9.16 7.37 -12.99
N LEU A 123 9.83 8.50 -12.76
CA LEU A 123 10.56 8.77 -11.53
C LEU A 123 9.77 9.83 -10.75
N LYS A 124 9.51 9.56 -9.49
CA LYS A 124 9.00 10.55 -8.54
C LYS A 124 10.13 11.01 -7.65
N SER A 125 10.22 12.30 -7.40
CA SER A 125 11.20 12.86 -6.47
C SER A 125 10.92 12.37 -5.04
N LYS A 126 11.94 12.42 -4.17
CA LYS A 126 11.75 12.10 -2.74
C LYS A 126 10.71 13.00 -2.10
N ASP A 127 10.65 14.25 -2.52
CA ASP A 127 9.66 15.22 -2.02
C ASP A 127 8.25 14.88 -2.48
N GLU A 128 8.06 14.43 -3.72
CA GLU A 128 6.75 13.95 -4.20
C GLU A 128 6.31 12.67 -3.48
N ILE A 129 7.25 11.74 -3.21
CA ILE A 129 6.99 10.54 -2.41
C ILE A 129 6.60 10.93 -0.98
N ASN A 130 7.32 11.85 -0.39
CA ASN A 130 7.03 12.38 0.93
C ASN A 130 5.68 13.12 0.96
N ASN A 131 5.42 13.98 -0.01
CA ASN A 131 4.17 14.76 -0.09
C ASN A 131 2.94 13.89 -0.32
N THR A 132 3.03 12.83 -1.12
CA THR A 132 1.93 11.87 -1.29
C THR A 132 1.57 11.19 0.04
N THR A 133 2.56 11.00 0.92
CA THR A 133 2.38 10.44 2.26
C THR A 133 2.05 11.51 3.29
N ILE A 134 2.55 12.74 3.11
CA ILE A 134 2.23 13.91 3.96
C ILE A 134 0.76 14.33 3.77
N VAL A 135 0.16 14.14 2.59
CA VAL A 135 -1.29 14.36 2.43
C VAL A 135 -2.07 13.34 3.28
N ALA A 136 -1.65 12.08 3.34
CA ALA A 136 -2.21 11.09 4.26
C ALA A 136 -1.85 11.42 5.73
N ASN A 137 -0.60 11.81 6.02
CA ASN A 137 -0.18 12.20 7.38
C ASN A 137 -0.71 13.60 7.77
N LYS A 138 -0.72 14.59 6.88
CA LYS A 138 -1.34 15.91 7.16
C LYS A 138 -2.85 15.82 7.35
N SER A 139 -3.51 14.86 6.70
CA SER A 139 -4.91 14.58 7.03
C SER A 139 -5.02 14.01 8.44
N ILE A 140 -4.07 13.18 8.89
CA ILE A 140 -4.02 12.64 10.24
C ILE A 140 -3.54 13.71 11.23
N ASP A 141 -2.44 14.41 10.94
CA ASP A 141 -1.88 15.46 11.78
C ASP A 141 -2.88 16.64 11.89
N LYS A 142 -3.54 17.04 10.81
CA LYS A 142 -4.60 18.04 10.82
C LYS A 142 -5.87 17.56 11.51
N ILE A 143 -6.16 16.28 11.46
CA ILE A 143 -7.25 15.64 12.23
C ILE A 143 -6.87 15.57 13.71
N LEU A 144 -5.56 15.45 14.03
CA LEU A 144 -5.02 15.40 15.38
C LEU A 144 -4.68 16.80 15.92
N GLU A 145 -4.20 17.74 15.09
CA GLU A 145 -3.95 19.14 15.46
C GLU A 145 -5.22 19.92 15.82
N ASP A 146 -6.35 19.58 15.22
CA ASP A 146 -7.68 20.03 15.70
C ASP A 146 -8.12 19.34 17.01
N SER A 147 -7.40 18.37 17.48
CA SER A 147 -7.46 17.79 18.82
C SER A 147 -6.08 18.05 19.44
N GLU A 148 -5.94 19.12 20.23
CA GLU A 148 -4.75 19.53 20.98
C GLU A 148 -3.76 18.36 21.17
N GLU A 149 -2.45 18.54 20.87
CA GLU A 149 -1.40 17.58 21.18
C GLU A 149 -1.47 17.23 22.67
N ILE A 150 -2.26 16.21 22.99
CA ILE A 150 -2.41 15.75 24.34
C ILE A 150 -1.37 14.64 24.48
N GLU A 151 -0.28 14.92 25.18
CA GLU A 151 0.65 13.89 25.62
C GLU A 151 -0.14 12.86 26.45
N LEU A 152 -0.31 11.66 25.90
CA LEU A 152 -1.01 10.52 26.52
C LEU A 152 -0.44 10.10 27.90
N SER A 153 0.66 10.71 28.34
CA SER A 153 1.35 10.37 29.57
C SER A 153 0.68 10.92 30.84
N ASN A 154 -0.23 11.93 30.75
CA ASN A 154 -0.78 12.65 31.91
C ASN A 154 -2.29 12.92 31.85
N ILE A 155 -3.05 12.16 31.05
CA ILE A 155 -4.50 12.39 30.89
C ILE A 155 -5.27 11.65 31.97
N ASP A 156 -6.21 12.35 32.61
CA ASP A 156 -7.21 11.77 33.51
C ASP A 156 -8.18 10.85 32.72
N ALA A 157 -8.67 9.79 33.38
CA ALA A 157 -9.58 8.81 32.79
C ALA A 157 -10.88 9.43 32.23
N LEU A 158 -11.29 10.59 32.71
CA LEU A 158 -12.45 11.31 32.22
C LEU A 158 -12.15 12.04 30.90
N GLU A 159 -11.01 12.74 30.85
CA GLU A 159 -10.50 13.44 29.66
C GLU A 159 -10.22 12.44 28.53
N PHE A 160 -9.67 11.27 28.86
CA PHE A 160 -9.44 10.20 27.91
C PHE A 160 -10.74 9.70 27.25
N LYS A 161 -11.80 9.48 28.04
CA LYS A 161 -13.12 9.09 27.51
C LYS A 161 -13.76 10.17 26.65
N GLU A 162 -13.57 11.44 26.97
CA GLU A 162 -14.07 12.55 26.14
C GLU A 162 -13.31 12.66 24.82
N MET A 163 -12.00 12.44 24.85
CA MET A 163 -11.15 12.41 23.65
C MET A 163 -11.60 11.28 22.71
N ILE A 164 -11.79 10.06 23.21
CA ILE A 164 -12.30 8.93 22.42
C ILE A 164 -13.62 9.29 21.75
N LYS A 165 -14.57 9.84 22.50
CA LYS A 165 -15.88 10.25 21.96
C LYS A 165 -15.76 11.33 20.89
N LYS A 166 -14.81 12.27 21.03
CA LYS A 166 -14.55 13.33 20.06
C LYS A 166 -14.03 12.74 18.74
N ILE A 167 -13.09 11.80 18.83
CA ILE A 167 -12.51 11.11 17.66
C ILE A 167 -13.57 10.22 16.99
N GLU A 168 -14.37 9.47 17.75
CA GLU A 168 -15.46 8.66 17.22
C GLU A 168 -16.49 9.50 16.44
N ARG A 169 -16.84 10.68 16.95
CA ARG A 169 -17.74 11.60 16.24
C ARG A 169 -17.13 12.10 14.93
N LYS A 170 -15.84 12.45 14.94
CA LYS A 170 -15.12 12.86 13.71
C LYS A 170 -15.08 11.72 12.69
N MET A 171 -14.78 10.49 13.13
CA MET A 171 -14.78 9.30 12.28
C MET A 171 -16.14 9.09 11.60
N LEU A 172 -17.22 9.17 12.37
CA LEU A 172 -18.58 9.03 11.84
C LEU A 172 -18.96 10.14 10.86
N ASN A 173 -18.50 11.37 11.10
CA ASN A 173 -18.74 12.49 10.18
C ASN A 173 -18.02 12.28 8.85
N TYR A 174 -16.75 11.85 8.87
CA TYR A 174 -16.03 11.50 7.64
C TYR A 174 -16.70 10.36 6.88
N ALA A 175 -17.19 9.34 7.57
CA ALA A 175 -17.95 8.26 6.94
C ALA A 175 -19.25 8.76 6.27
N LYS A 176 -19.97 9.71 6.90
CA LYS A 176 -21.17 10.36 6.32
C LYS A 176 -20.84 11.21 5.08
N GLU A 177 -19.67 11.85 5.07
CA GLU A 177 -19.16 12.62 3.94
C GLU A 177 -18.54 11.74 2.83
N LEU A 178 -18.66 10.41 2.94
CA LEU A 178 -18.06 9.42 2.03
C LEU A 178 -16.53 9.47 1.96
N LYS A 179 -15.88 10.06 2.96
CA LYS A 179 -14.43 10.11 3.13
C LYS A 179 -13.97 8.87 3.91
N PHE A 180 -14.08 7.72 3.26
CA PHE A 180 -13.85 6.42 3.92
C PHE A 180 -12.40 6.17 4.33
N GLU A 181 -11.44 6.75 3.61
CA GLU A 181 -10.01 6.61 3.96
C GLU A 181 -9.70 7.34 5.28
N GLU A 182 -10.17 8.57 5.42
CA GLU A 182 -10.02 9.38 6.64
C GLU A 182 -10.76 8.74 7.82
N ALA A 183 -11.96 8.20 7.59
CA ALA A 183 -12.70 7.48 8.62
C ALA A 183 -11.97 6.22 9.07
N ALA A 184 -11.37 5.45 8.16
CA ALA A 184 -10.58 4.26 8.47
C ALA A 184 -9.32 4.60 9.28
N LEU A 185 -8.64 5.69 8.96
CA LEU A 185 -7.47 6.16 9.71
C LEU A 185 -7.81 6.50 11.16
N LEU A 186 -8.94 7.18 11.40
CA LEU A 186 -9.41 7.49 12.76
C LEU A 186 -9.83 6.24 13.53
N ARG A 187 -10.43 5.26 12.86
CA ARG A 187 -10.75 3.97 13.48
C ARG A 187 -9.49 3.25 13.96
N ASP A 188 -8.51 3.12 13.07
CA ASP A 188 -7.25 2.43 13.38
C ASP A 188 -6.46 3.15 14.49
N TYR A 189 -6.60 4.48 14.57
CA TYR A 189 -6.04 5.29 15.67
C TYR A 189 -6.76 5.03 17.00
N LEU A 190 -8.09 4.98 16.99
CA LEU A 190 -8.89 4.64 18.17
C LEU A 190 -8.57 3.26 18.73
N ASP A 191 -8.41 2.26 17.85
CA ASP A 191 -8.08 0.89 18.25
C ASP A 191 -6.70 0.84 18.93
N LYS A 192 -5.71 1.60 18.43
CA LYS A 192 -4.39 1.69 19.08
C LYS A 192 -4.45 2.29 20.48
N ILE A 193 -5.15 3.42 20.62
CA ILE A 193 -5.26 4.10 21.90
C ILE A 193 -5.94 3.20 22.95
N LYS A 194 -6.99 2.48 22.54
CA LYS A 194 -7.70 1.53 23.42
C LYS A 194 -6.78 0.39 23.88
N ILE A 195 -5.98 -0.17 22.96
CA ILE A 195 -5.03 -1.23 23.29
C ILE A 195 -3.92 -0.73 24.24
N GLU A 196 -3.43 0.50 24.06
CA GLU A 196 -2.42 1.08 24.94
C GLU A 196 -2.97 1.35 26.35
N GLU A 197 -4.23 1.76 26.47
CA GLU A 197 -4.89 1.92 27.77
C GLU A 197 -5.05 0.57 28.47
N GLU A 198 -5.53 -0.46 27.78
CA GLU A 198 -5.66 -1.81 28.35
C GLU A 198 -4.32 -2.37 28.84
N LYS A 199 -3.22 -2.08 28.15
CA LYS A 199 -1.88 -2.48 28.57
C LYS A 199 -1.41 -1.74 29.83
N LYS A 200 -1.75 -0.46 30.00
CA LYS A 200 -1.44 0.32 31.20
C LYS A 200 -2.19 -0.20 32.42
N ILE A 201 -3.47 -0.52 32.27
CA ILE A 201 -4.32 -1.04 33.34
C ILE A 201 -3.88 -2.44 33.79
N ASN A 202 -3.34 -3.27 32.90
CA ASN A 202 -2.87 -4.62 33.22
C ASN A 202 -1.42 -4.67 33.78
N HIS A 203 -0.73 -3.55 33.87
CA HIS A 203 0.63 -3.44 34.42
C HIS A 203 0.69 -2.69 35.77
N GLU A 204 -0.45 -2.21 36.29
CA GLU A 204 -0.66 -1.78 37.68
C GLU A 204 -1.26 -2.93 38.52
#